data_2e738b7fb1be2d2caaa0ee2c555ccd8d
#
_entry.id   2e738b7fb1be2d2caaa0ee2c555ccd8d
#
_cell.length_a   1.000
_cell.length_b   1.000
_cell.length_c   1.000
_cell.angle_alpha   90.00
_cell.angle_beta   90.00
_cell.angle_gamma   90.00
#
_symmetry.space_group_name_H-M   'P 1'
#
loop_
_entity.id
_entity.type
_entity.pdbx_description
1 polymer ?
#
loop_
_entity_poly.entity_id
_entity_poly.type
_entity_poly.pdbx_seq_one_letter_code
_entity_poly.pdbx_strand_id
1 'polypeptide(L)'
;LHMYDLKTGEYTGSRDATQRPNGEYILEATGATPVALPASIPSGHVARWTGDAWETVEDHRQHMDERGRKEGGTQYWLPGDTWRSEPRYTEELGPLPDGALLAKPERPLSEYRDDKRREVAAGYTAALTATLTMPAANPSAVEVATEAALLAAGDAAGLEYVQSILSARRDELFALVDGAASREDLERIEIAYPV
;
A
#
# COMPACT_ATOMS: atom_id res chain seq x y z
N LEU A 1 36.13 15.97 -21.79
CA LEU A 1 35.17 16.85 -21.15
C LEU A 1 34.02 16.02 -20.59
N HIS A 2 33.60 16.31 -19.37
CA HIS A 2 32.44 15.73 -18.74
C HIS A 2 31.24 16.64 -18.97
N MET A 3 30.17 16.08 -19.55
CA MET A 3 28.98 16.82 -19.93
C MET A 3 27.94 16.78 -18.81
N TYR A 4 27.20 17.86 -18.68
CA TYR A 4 26.10 17.95 -17.71
C TYR A 4 24.89 18.67 -18.31
N ASP A 5 23.73 18.34 -17.80
CA ASP A 5 22.48 19.04 -18.11
C ASP A 5 22.54 20.47 -17.55
N LEU A 6 22.26 21.47 -18.39
CA LEU A 6 22.39 22.88 -18.00
C LEU A 6 21.35 23.31 -16.94
N LYS A 7 20.26 22.59 -16.82
CA LYS A 7 19.18 22.94 -15.90
C LYS A 7 19.36 22.26 -14.55
N THR A 8 19.77 20.99 -14.55
CA THR A 8 19.88 20.18 -13.34
C THR A 8 21.30 20.03 -12.83
N GLY A 9 22.30 20.27 -13.69
CA GLY A 9 23.72 19.99 -13.42
C GLY A 9 24.09 18.50 -13.52
N GLU A 10 23.14 17.63 -13.76
CA GLU A 10 23.33 16.17 -13.74
C GLU A 10 24.30 15.73 -14.85
N TYR A 11 25.23 14.82 -14.50
CA TYR A 11 26.15 14.25 -15.45
C TYR A 11 25.44 13.44 -16.53
N THR A 12 25.71 13.76 -17.79
CA THR A 12 25.07 13.11 -18.94
C THR A 12 26.01 12.27 -19.80
N GLY A 13 27.30 12.36 -19.55
CA GLY A 13 28.30 11.58 -20.30
C GLY A 13 29.62 12.30 -20.44
N SER A 14 30.55 11.68 -21.16
CA SER A 14 31.87 12.25 -21.46
C SER A 14 32.10 12.25 -22.96
N ARG A 15 32.88 13.25 -23.42
CA ARG A 15 33.34 13.32 -24.79
C ARG A 15 34.79 13.82 -24.86
N ASP A 16 35.46 13.52 -25.95
CA ASP A 16 36.77 14.09 -26.18
C ASP A 16 36.69 15.60 -26.44
N ALA A 17 37.72 16.31 -25.98
CA ALA A 17 37.84 17.72 -26.27
C ALA A 17 38.23 17.91 -27.75
N THR A 18 37.62 18.91 -28.39
CA THR A 18 37.97 19.25 -29.78
C THR A 18 39.33 19.89 -29.83
N GLN A 19 40.22 19.39 -30.70
CA GLN A 19 41.54 19.97 -30.93
C GLN A 19 41.48 21.06 -32.00
N ARG A 20 42.12 22.19 -31.71
CA ARG A 20 42.32 23.29 -32.67
C ARG A 20 43.41 22.94 -33.67
N PRO A 21 43.48 23.59 -34.83
CA PRO A 21 44.56 23.39 -35.83
C PRO A 21 45.98 23.63 -35.27
N ASN A 22 46.10 24.42 -34.21
CA ASN A 22 47.38 24.70 -33.52
C ASN A 22 47.76 23.60 -32.49
N GLY A 23 46.95 22.54 -32.34
CA GLY A 23 47.21 21.45 -31.42
C GLY A 23 46.63 21.63 -30.02
N GLU A 24 46.07 22.79 -29.70
CA GLU A 24 45.42 23.06 -28.39
C GLU A 24 44.04 22.46 -28.33
N TYR A 25 43.64 22.01 -27.12
CA TYR A 25 42.28 21.49 -26.89
C TYR A 25 41.37 22.61 -26.42
N ILE A 26 40.12 22.58 -26.93
CA ILE A 26 39.04 23.46 -26.44
C ILE A 26 38.45 22.83 -25.19
N LEU A 27 38.75 23.40 -24.06
CA LEU A 27 38.27 22.92 -22.74
C LEU A 27 37.03 23.66 -22.23
N GLU A 28 36.70 24.79 -22.86
CA GLU A 28 35.51 25.56 -22.53
C GLU A 28 34.38 25.24 -23.50
N ALA A 29 33.29 24.67 -22.98
CA ALA A 29 32.08 24.37 -23.73
C ALA A 29 30.86 24.46 -22.82
N THR A 30 29.79 25.05 -23.34
CA THR A 30 28.53 25.12 -22.61
C THR A 30 28.03 23.72 -22.26
N GLY A 31 27.70 23.49 -20.98
CA GLY A 31 27.24 22.18 -20.49
C GLY A 31 28.35 21.12 -20.41
N ALA A 32 29.62 21.53 -20.35
CA ALA A 32 30.74 20.61 -20.18
C ALA A 32 31.86 21.24 -19.37
N THR A 33 32.60 20.42 -18.62
CA THR A 33 33.74 20.81 -17.79
C THR A 33 34.88 19.82 -17.95
N PRO A 34 36.16 20.30 -17.88
CA PRO A 34 37.32 19.41 -17.79
C PRO A 34 37.58 18.85 -16.39
N VAL A 35 36.86 19.33 -15.38
CA VAL A 35 37.02 18.87 -13.99
C VAL A 35 36.63 17.39 -13.90
N ALA A 36 37.53 16.59 -13.33
CA ALA A 36 37.32 15.15 -13.21
C ALA A 36 36.13 14.82 -12.32
N LEU A 37 35.39 13.81 -12.72
CA LEU A 37 34.34 13.23 -11.90
C LEU A 37 34.88 12.66 -10.57
N PRO A 38 34.03 12.51 -9.54
CA PRO A 38 34.39 11.74 -8.36
C PRO A 38 34.90 10.35 -8.72
N ALA A 39 35.91 9.86 -7.99
CA ALA A 39 36.52 8.56 -8.27
C ALA A 39 35.55 7.39 -8.19
N SER A 40 34.47 7.53 -7.40
CA SER A 40 33.36 6.59 -7.34
C SER A 40 32.05 7.32 -7.07
N ILE A 41 30.98 6.88 -7.70
CA ILE A 41 29.62 7.32 -7.43
C ILE A 41 28.89 6.12 -6.81
N PRO A 42 28.40 6.23 -5.56
CA PRO A 42 27.67 5.14 -4.91
C PRO A 42 26.40 4.75 -5.69
N SER A 43 25.95 3.52 -5.51
CA SER A 43 24.66 3.11 -6.07
C SER A 43 23.53 4.00 -5.52
N GLY A 44 22.55 4.36 -6.37
CA GLY A 44 21.48 5.28 -6.00
C GLY A 44 21.91 6.75 -5.90
N HIS A 45 23.06 7.11 -6.47
CA HIS A 45 23.55 8.49 -6.54
C HIS A 45 23.96 8.85 -7.95
N VAL A 46 23.96 10.14 -8.25
CA VAL A 46 24.46 10.70 -9.50
C VAL A 46 25.45 11.83 -9.21
N ALA A 47 26.32 12.12 -10.17
CA ALA A 47 27.18 13.31 -10.10
C ALA A 47 26.40 14.53 -10.60
N ARG A 48 26.45 15.63 -9.86
CA ARG A 48 25.87 16.92 -10.21
C ARG A 48 26.95 18.00 -10.23
N TRP A 49 26.99 18.78 -11.30
CA TRP A 49 27.88 19.93 -11.44
C TRP A 49 27.28 21.14 -10.74
N THR A 50 28.03 21.77 -9.83
CA THR A 50 27.61 22.95 -9.06
C THR A 50 27.99 24.27 -9.70
N GLY A 51 28.78 24.23 -10.76
CA GLY A 51 29.37 25.39 -11.43
C GLY A 51 30.91 25.44 -11.26
N ASP A 52 31.43 24.85 -10.23
CA ASP A 52 32.86 24.80 -9.91
C ASP A 52 33.38 23.41 -9.51
N ALA A 53 32.52 22.53 -9.01
CA ALA A 53 32.88 21.18 -8.59
C ALA A 53 31.77 20.17 -8.89
N TRP A 54 32.13 18.87 -8.93
CA TRP A 54 31.19 17.78 -8.90
C TRP A 54 30.84 17.40 -7.48
N GLU A 55 29.54 17.30 -7.19
CA GLU A 55 29.03 16.69 -5.96
C GLU A 55 28.30 15.39 -6.28
N THR A 56 28.21 14.51 -5.31
CA THR A 56 27.46 13.27 -5.39
C THR A 56 26.12 13.46 -4.68
N VAL A 57 25.01 13.28 -5.38
CA VAL A 57 23.65 13.55 -4.90
C VAL A 57 22.84 12.27 -4.99
N GLU A 58 22.02 12.00 -3.99
CA GLU A 58 21.07 10.86 -4.00
C GLU A 58 20.09 10.95 -5.17
N ASP A 59 19.80 9.81 -5.78
CA ASP A 59 18.80 9.69 -6.84
C ASP A 59 17.75 8.65 -6.49
N HIS A 60 16.61 9.13 -6.08
CA HIS A 60 15.44 8.34 -5.70
C HIS A 60 14.35 8.33 -6.78
N ARG A 61 14.62 8.94 -7.93
CA ARG A 61 13.66 9.06 -9.05
C ARG A 61 13.45 7.72 -9.75
N GLN A 62 12.28 7.61 -10.36
CA GLN A 62 12.06 6.57 -11.37
C GLN A 62 12.73 6.97 -12.69
N HIS A 63 13.30 5.99 -13.37
CA HIS A 63 13.89 6.16 -14.69
C HIS A 63 13.00 5.54 -15.77
N MET A 64 13.13 6.04 -17.00
CA MET A 64 12.43 5.46 -18.13
C MET A 64 13.25 4.31 -18.70
N ASP A 65 12.62 3.16 -18.89
CA ASP A 65 13.20 2.05 -19.65
C ASP A 65 13.20 2.35 -21.17
N GLU A 66 13.81 1.47 -21.94
CA GLU A 66 13.86 1.59 -23.42
C GLU A 66 12.47 1.61 -24.08
N ARG A 67 11.44 1.18 -23.37
CA ARG A 67 10.04 1.12 -23.82
C ARG A 67 9.20 2.29 -23.31
N GLY A 68 9.82 3.24 -22.61
CA GLY A 68 9.16 4.42 -22.05
C GLY A 68 8.31 4.11 -20.79
N ARG A 69 8.59 3.01 -20.09
CA ARG A 69 7.94 2.71 -18.82
C ARG A 69 8.81 3.20 -17.67
N LYS A 70 8.18 3.80 -16.67
CA LYS A 70 8.87 4.18 -15.43
C LYS A 70 9.25 2.92 -14.65
N GLU A 71 10.51 2.81 -14.25
CA GLU A 71 11.03 1.71 -13.44
C GLU A 71 12.01 2.22 -12.37
N GLY A 72 12.27 1.38 -11.37
CA GLY A 72 13.15 1.73 -10.27
C GLY A 72 12.58 2.82 -9.38
N GLY A 73 13.46 3.64 -8.84
CA GLY A 73 13.12 4.69 -7.88
C GLY A 73 12.85 4.14 -6.47
N THR A 74 12.81 5.05 -5.51
CA THR A 74 12.54 4.71 -4.11
C THR A 74 11.09 5.01 -3.78
N GLN A 75 10.36 3.98 -3.37
CA GLN A 75 9.01 4.12 -2.84
C GLN A 75 9.05 4.75 -1.46
N TYR A 76 8.19 5.72 -1.22
CA TYR A 76 8.05 6.31 0.10
C TYR A 76 6.60 6.69 0.40
N TRP A 77 6.31 6.84 1.68
CA TRP A 77 5.05 7.35 2.21
C TRP A 77 5.35 8.55 3.12
N LEU A 78 4.37 9.38 3.38
CA LEU A 78 4.50 10.53 4.28
C LEU A 78 3.80 10.25 5.62
N PRO A 79 4.19 10.94 6.69
CA PRO A 79 3.45 10.91 7.95
C PRO A 79 1.99 11.28 7.71
N GLY A 80 1.07 10.41 8.16
CA GLY A 80 -0.36 10.53 7.92
C GLY A 80 -0.89 9.71 6.74
N ASP A 81 -0.03 9.15 5.88
CA ASP A 81 -0.46 8.12 4.94
C ASP A 81 -0.91 6.86 5.68
N THR A 82 -1.78 6.10 5.06
CA THR A 82 -2.34 4.87 5.60
C THR A 82 -1.90 3.65 4.78
N TRP A 83 -2.19 2.47 5.26
CA TRP A 83 -1.96 1.23 4.52
C TRP A 83 -2.67 1.17 3.15
N ARG A 84 -3.69 2.03 2.93
CA ARG A 84 -4.40 2.17 1.64
C ARG A 84 -3.75 3.17 0.71
N SER A 85 -2.83 3.99 1.21
CA SER A 85 -2.15 5.00 0.39
C SER A 85 -1.21 4.33 -0.60
N GLU A 86 -1.26 4.80 -1.85
CA GLU A 86 -0.32 4.39 -2.88
C GLU A 86 1.08 4.92 -2.57
N PRO A 87 2.14 4.21 -2.98
CA PRO A 87 3.51 4.69 -2.82
C PRO A 87 3.73 5.95 -3.64
N ARG A 88 4.52 6.86 -3.10
CA ARG A 88 4.99 8.07 -3.78
C ARG A 88 6.37 7.84 -4.35
N TYR A 89 6.71 8.61 -5.37
CA TYR A 89 8.04 8.70 -5.98
C TYR A 89 8.40 10.16 -6.14
N THR A 90 9.67 10.51 -5.93
CA THR A 90 10.15 11.86 -6.23
C THR A 90 10.46 12.00 -7.72
N GLU A 91 10.27 13.21 -8.25
CA GLU A 91 10.72 13.60 -9.58
C GLU A 91 11.96 14.51 -9.52
N GLU A 92 12.33 14.94 -8.33
CA GLU A 92 13.47 15.80 -8.08
C GLU A 92 14.70 14.99 -7.66
N LEU A 93 15.86 15.45 -8.09
CA LEU A 93 17.16 14.92 -7.67
C LEU A 93 17.48 15.42 -6.27
N GLY A 94 17.92 14.53 -5.40
CA GLY A 94 18.27 14.83 -4.02
C GLY A 94 17.63 13.89 -3.01
N PRO A 95 17.72 14.19 -1.73
CA PRO A 95 17.18 13.38 -0.66
C PRO A 95 15.66 13.29 -0.76
N LEU A 96 15.11 12.24 -0.17
CA LEU A 96 13.65 12.12 -0.01
C LEU A 96 13.12 13.26 0.88
N PRO A 97 11.84 13.61 0.76
CA PRO A 97 11.20 14.62 1.61
C PRO A 97 11.36 14.29 3.10
N ASP A 98 11.45 15.32 3.92
CA ASP A 98 11.55 15.17 5.37
C ASP A 98 10.42 14.32 5.94
N GLY A 99 10.78 13.35 6.77
CA GLY A 99 9.83 12.42 7.35
C GLY A 99 9.34 11.31 6.43
N ALA A 100 9.93 11.14 5.24
CA ALA A 100 9.60 10.05 4.32
C ALA A 100 9.77 8.67 5.00
N LEU A 101 8.76 7.83 4.90
CA LEU A 101 8.74 6.47 5.41
C LEU A 101 9.04 5.51 4.25
N LEU A 102 10.06 4.69 4.39
CA LEU A 102 10.47 3.70 3.36
C LEU A 102 9.64 2.41 3.42
N ALA A 103 8.88 2.22 4.49
CA ALA A 103 7.98 1.09 4.63
C ALA A 103 6.53 1.57 4.52
N LYS A 104 5.71 0.78 3.81
CA LYS A 104 4.27 1.03 3.74
C LYS A 104 3.67 0.98 5.15
N PRO A 105 2.83 1.95 5.55
CA PRO A 105 2.12 1.88 6.83
C PRO A 105 1.33 0.59 6.98
N GLU A 106 1.42 -0.02 8.13
CA GLU A 106 0.69 -1.27 8.40
C GLU A 106 -0.80 -1.00 8.59
N ARG A 107 -1.61 -1.99 8.22
CA ARG A 107 -3.04 -1.95 8.48
C ARG A 107 -3.29 -2.07 9.99
N PRO A 108 -4.06 -1.14 10.61
CA PRO A 108 -4.36 -1.20 12.03
C PRO A 108 -5.14 -2.46 12.41
N LEU A 109 -4.85 -3.03 13.59
CA LEU A 109 -5.56 -4.20 14.11
C LEU A 109 -7.07 -3.93 14.27
N SER A 110 -7.47 -2.69 14.56
CA SER A 110 -8.88 -2.28 14.62
C SER A 110 -9.65 -2.57 13.33
N GLU A 111 -9.04 -2.31 12.17
CA GLU A 111 -9.70 -2.59 10.89
C GLU A 111 -9.85 -4.10 10.61
N TYR A 112 -8.90 -4.93 11.08
CA TYR A 112 -9.04 -6.38 11.01
C TYR A 112 -10.16 -6.88 11.94
N ARG A 113 -10.28 -6.29 13.14
CA ARG A 113 -11.39 -6.59 14.05
C ARG A 113 -12.74 -6.20 13.44
N ASP A 114 -12.83 -5.04 12.80
CA ASP A 114 -14.07 -4.61 12.14
C ASP A 114 -14.47 -5.53 10.98
N ASP A 115 -13.50 -6.04 10.21
CA ASP A 115 -13.77 -7.05 9.19
C ASP A 115 -14.30 -8.33 9.82
N LYS A 116 -13.63 -8.82 10.86
CA LYS A 116 -14.04 -10.05 11.54
C LYS A 116 -15.41 -9.93 12.20
N ARG A 117 -15.74 -8.76 12.76
CA ARG A 117 -17.09 -8.47 13.28
C ARG A 117 -18.15 -8.53 12.17
N ARG A 118 -17.85 -8.02 10.97
CA ARG A 118 -18.76 -8.15 9.83
C ARG A 118 -18.96 -9.60 9.43
N GLU A 119 -17.92 -10.42 9.44
CA GLU A 119 -18.03 -11.86 9.19
C GLU A 119 -18.90 -12.55 10.24
N VAL A 120 -18.72 -12.24 11.53
CA VAL A 120 -19.55 -12.77 12.62
C VAL A 120 -21.01 -12.38 12.43
N ALA A 121 -21.29 -11.11 12.12
CA ALA A 121 -22.65 -10.63 11.87
C ALA A 121 -23.30 -11.29 10.65
N ALA A 122 -22.54 -11.48 9.57
CA ALA A 122 -23.01 -12.18 8.38
C ALA A 122 -23.33 -13.66 8.67
N GLY A 123 -22.45 -14.33 9.44
CA GLY A 123 -22.67 -15.70 9.90
C GLY A 123 -23.93 -15.84 10.77
N TYR A 124 -24.17 -14.91 11.68
CA TYR A 124 -25.40 -14.85 12.48
C TYR A 124 -26.64 -14.74 11.59
N THR A 125 -26.63 -13.82 10.63
CA THR A 125 -27.75 -13.64 9.69
C THR A 125 -27.99 -14.88 8.86
N ALA A 126 -26.93 -15.51 8.37
CA ALA A 126 -27.04 -16.75 7.58
C ALA A 126 -27.62 -17.90 8.42
N ALA A 127 -27.16 -18.10 9.65
CA ALA A 127 -27.65 -19.13 10.56
C ALA A 127 -29.12 -18.89 10.93
N LEU A 128 -29.51 -17.65 11.22
CA LEU A 128 -30.90 -17.30 11.52
C LEU A 128 -31.79 -17.55 10.30
N THR A 129 -31.34 -17.15 9.10
CA THR A 129 -32.09 -17.42 7.87
C THR A 129 -32.26 -18.93 7.63
N ALA A 130 -31.17 -19.70 7.76
CA ALA A 130 -31.23 -21.16 7.57
C ALA A 130 -32.19 -21.87 8.55
N THR A 131 -32.33 -21.34 9.77
CA THR A 131 -33.23 -21.90 10.78
C THR A 131 -34.70 -21.51 10.53
N LEU A 132 -34.91 -20.30 10.00
CA LEU A 132 -36.26 -19.75 9.80
C LEU A 132 -36.91 -20.13 8.45
N THR A 133 -36.11 -20.58 7.51
CA THR A 133 -36.60 -20.92 6.16
C THR A 133 -36.50 -22.42 5.88
N MET A 134 -37.47 -22.96 5.16
CA MET A 134 -37.31 -24.28 4.54
C MET A 134 -36.09 -24.20 3.58
N PRO A 135 -35.35 -25.30 3.38
CA PRO A 135 -34.12 -25.28 2.59
C PRO A 135 -34.40 -24.90 1.12
N ALA A 136 -34.40 -23.62 0.85
CA ALA A 136 -34.42 -23.05 -0.49
C ALA A 136 -33.01 -22.54 -0.82
N ALA A 137 -32.57 -22.73 -2.07
CA ALA A 137 -31.19 -22.39 -2.48
C ALA A 137 -30.85 -20.90 -2.32
N ASN A 138 -31.84 -19.99 -2.43
CA ASN A 138 -31.69 -18.55 -2.23
C ASN A 138 -33.03 -17.93 -1.82
N PRO A 139 -33.43 -17.96 -0.53
CA PRO A 139 -34.69 -17.36 -0.10
C PRO A 139 -34.61 -15.83 -0.27
N SER A 140 -35.70 -15.25 -0.79
CA SER A 140 -35.85 -13.79 -0.86
C SER A 140 -36.12 -13.21 0.54
N ALA A 141 -35.83 -11.94 0.73
CA ALA A 141 -36.09 -11.25 2.01
C ALA A 141 -37.59 -11.30 2.39
N VAL A 142 -38.51 -11.36 1.43
CA VAL A 142 -39.96 -11.48 1.65
C VAL A 142 -40.31 -12.86 2.14
N GLU A 143 -39.74 -13.91 1.55
CA GLU A 143 -39.92 -15.30 2.01
C GLU A 143 -39.43 -15.50 3.43
N VAL A 144 -38.20 -15.02 3.76
CA VAL A 144 -37.67 -15.08 5.11
C VAL A 144 -38.57 -14.37 6.11
N ALA A 145 -39.06 -13.16 5.78
CA ALA A 145 -39.95 -12.41 6.66
C ALA A 145 -41.32 -13.10 6.84
N THR A 146 -41.85 -13.71 5.78
CA THR A 146 -43.12 -14.41 5.82
C THR A 146 -43.04 -15.69 6.66
N GLU A 147 -41.98 -16.49 6.48
CA GLU A 147 -41.79 -17.72 7.26
C GLU A 147 -41.49 -17.43 8.71
N ALA A 148 -40.69 -16.39 8.99
CA ALA A 148 -40.47 -15.93 10.37
C ALA A 148 -41.78 -15.49 11.06
N ALA A 149 -42.68 -14.80 10.33
CA ALA A 149 -43.94 -14.38 10.87
C ALA A 149 -44.91 -15.60 11.10
N LEU A 150 -44.88 -16.59 10.22
CA LEU A 150 -45.64 -17.83 10.40
C LEU A 150 -45.13 -18.65 11.59
N LEU A 151 -43.80 -18.75 11.75
CA LEU A 151 -43.18 -19.43 12.88
C LEU A 151 -43.51 -18.70 14.18
N ALA A 152 -43.40 -17.37 14.21
CA ALA A 152 -43.75 -16.57 15.37
C ALA A 152 -45.22 -16.70 15.78
N ALA A 153 -46.13 -16.89 14.81
CA ALA A 153 -47.53 -17.11 15.07
C ALA A 153 -47.85 -18.54 15.56
N GLY A 154 -47.06 -19.54 15.12
CA GLY A 154 -47.26 -20.96 15.45
C GLY A 154 -46.45 -21.43 16.67
N ASP A 155 -45.22 -20.97 16.78
CA ASP A 155 -44.27 -21.33 17.85
C ASP A 155 -43.35 -20.15 18.24
N ALA A 156 -43.94 -19.18 18.91
CA ALA A 156 -43.19 -18.01 19.39
C ALA A 156 -42.06 -18.37 20.36
N ALA A 157 -42.27 -19.40 21.19
CA ALA A 157 -41.26 -19.83 22.19
C ALA A 157 -40.06 -20.51 21.50
N GLY A 158 -40.33 -21.32 20.46
CA GLY A 158 -39.26 -21.92 19.65
C GLY A 158 -38.41 -20.87 18.91
N LEU A 159 -39.06 -19.86 18.33
CA LEU A 159 -38.36 -18.76 17.67
C LEU A 159 -37.47 -17.98 18.66
N GLU A 160 -38.03 -17.61 19.82
CA GLU A 160 -37.28 -16.91 20.88
C GLU A 160 -36.08 -17.73 21.35
N TYR A 161 -36.26 -19.04 21.53
CA TYR A 161 -35.21 -19.96 21.93
C TYR A 161 -34.04 -19.97 20.91
N VAL A 162 -34.34 -20.16 19.62
CA VAL A 162 -33.35 -20.15 18.54
C VAL A 162 -32.62 -18.80 18.49
N GLN A 163 -33.34 -17.69 18.52
CA GLN A 163 -32.73 -16.36 18.51
C GLN A 163 -31.82 -16.15 19.72
N SER A 164 -32.20 -16.65 20.90
CA SER A 164 -31.38 -16.51 22.11
C SER A 164 -30.06 -17.26 22.00
N ILE A 165 -30.07 -18.49 21.49
CA ILE A 165 -28.85 -19.30 21.28
C ILE A 165 -27.91 -18.65 20.26
N LEU A 166 -28.46 -18.26 19.10
CA LEU A 166 -27.66 -17.63 18.04
C LEU A 166 -27.09 -16.29 18.49
N SER A 167 -27.87 -15.49 19.23
CA SER A 167 -27.42 -14.21 19.80
C SER A 167 -26.32 -14.41 20.84
N ALA A 168 -26.46 -15.37 21.75
CA ALA A 168 -25.44 -15.70 22.73
C ALA A 168 -24.13 -16.10 22.06
N ARG A 169 -24.19 -16.93 20.99
CA ARG A 169 -23.01 -17.32 20.22
C ARG A 169 -22.38 -16.15 19.49
N ARG A 170 -23.17 -15.26 18.88
CA ARG A 170 -22.69 -14.03 18.26
C ARG A 170 -21.92 -13.16 19.27
N ASP A 171 -22.50 -12.96 20.44
CA ASP A 171 -21.91 -12.11 21.48
C ASP A 171 -20.62 -12.71 22.04
N GLU A 172 -20.54 -14.04 22.18
CA GLU A 172 -19.30 -14.77 22.48
C GLU A 172 -18.23 -14.54 21.41
N LEU A 173 -18.58 -14.66 20.13
CA LEU A 173 -17.66 -14.44 19.02
C LEU A 173 -17.19 -12.98 18.97
N PHE A 174 -18.06 -12.00 19.25
CA PHE A 174 -17.64 -10.60 19.35
C PHE A 174 -16.66 -10.39 20.49
N ALA A 175 -16.88 -11.01 21.66
CA ALA A 175 -15.94 -10.92 22.76
C ALA A 175 -14.57 -11.51 22.43
N LEU A 176 -14.51 -12.62 21.66
CA LEU A 176 -13.26 -13.18 21.16
C LEU A 176 -12.56 -12.23 20.19
N VAL A 177 -13.28 -11.61 19.26
CA VAL A 177 -12.74 -10.61 18.32
C VAL A 177 -12.18 -9.40 19.06
N ASP A 178 -12.89 -8.91 20.09
CA ASP A 178 -12.45 -7.75 20.87
C ASP A 178 -11.23 -8.05 21.72
N GLY A 179 -11.12 -9.27 22.22
CA GLY A 179 -9.99 -9.74 23.02
C GLY A 179 -8.75 -10.13 22.21
N ALA A 180 -8.85 -10.29 20.90
CA ALA A 180 -7.73 -10.68 20.03
C ALA A 180 -6.62 -9.61 20.08
N ALA A 181 -5.39 -10.01 20.38
CA ALA A 181 -4.24 -9.10 20.50
C ALA A 181 -3.46 -8.94 19.18
N SER A 182 -3.65 -9.86 18.23
CA SER A 182 -2.95 -9.89 16.95
C SER A 182 -3.88 -10.25 15.79
N ARG A 183 -3.38 -10.08 14.57
CA ARG A 183 -4.06 -10.56 13.36
C ARG A 183 -4.20 -12.08 13.36
N GLU A 184 -3.16 -12.79 13.77
CA GLU A 184 -3.14 -14.24 13.86
C GLU A 184 -4.19 -14.78 14.84
N ASP A 185 -4.45 -14.05 15.95
CA ASP A 185 -5.51 -14.42 16.87
C ASP A 185 -6.88 -14.28 16.24
N LEU A 186 -7.10 -13.21 15.45
CA LEU A 186 -8.35 -13.02 14.69
C LEU A 186 -8.56 -14.11 13.63
N GLU A 187 -7.51 -14.52 12.94
CA GLU A 187 -7.58 -15.57 11.92
C GLU A 187 -7.92 -16.95 12.51
N ARG A 188 -7.57 -17.21 13.77
CA ARG A 188 -7.91 -18.45 14.49
C ARG A 188 -9.36 -18.50 14.98
N ILE A 189 -10.07 -17.39 15.00
CA ILE A 189 -11.46 -17.38 15.42
C ILE A 189 -12.32 -18.03 14.33
N GLU A 190 -12.81 -19.21 14.63
CA GLU A 190 -13.73 -19.94 13.76
C GLU A 190 -15.17 -19.47 13.98
N ILE A 191 -15.81 -19.03 12.92
CA ILE A 191 -17.17 -18.53 12.93
C ILE A 191 -18.12 -19.68 12.60
N ALA A 192 -18.60 -20.34 13.64
CA ALA A 192 -19.59 -21.42 13.57
C ALA A 192 -20.76 -21.11 14.47
N TYR A 193 -21.96 -21.30 13.95
CA TYR A 193 -23.21 -21.18 14.69
C TYR A 193 -23.88 -22.56 14.82
N PRO A 194 -24.48 -22.86 15.98
CA PRO A 194 -25.28 -24.08 16.11
C PRO A 194 -26.54 -23.95 15.26
N VAL A 195 -26.74 -24.90 14.35
CA VAL A 195 -27.96 -25.05 13.51
C VAL A 195 -28.59 -26.40 13.74
#